data_3c23583de9a154a3fab2fc59d94c7e60
#
_entry.id   3c23583de9a154a3fab2fc59d94c7e60
#
_cell.length_a   1.000
_cell.length_b   1.000
_cell.length_c   1.000
_cell.angle_alpha   90.00
_cell.angle_beta   90.00
_cell.angle_gamma   90.00
#
_symmetry.space_group_name_H-M   'P 1'
#
loop_
_entity.id
_entity.type
_entity.pdbx_description
1 polymer ?
#
loop_
_entity_poly.entity_id
_entity_poly.type
_entity_poly.pdbx_seq_one_letter_code
_entity_poly.pdbx_strand_id
1 'polypeptide(L)'
;MVPRLLEKYRKEIIPQMMQKFGVKNPMAIPRLEKIVVNMGVGEALADIKVLEKCMDELATITGQRPIMRRAKKAIANFKIKQGNPIGAKVTLRKAMMYEFMDRLMNIAFPRIRDFRGVPDDSFDEAGNYTLGLTEQNIFPEIDYDKISRTQGMDITFVIKNAKSKEQSKELLRLFGMPFKLEE
;
A
#
# COMPACT_ATOMS: atom_id res chain seq x y z
N MET A 1 0.00 -22.13 -4.73
CA MET A 1 0.19 -21.45 -6.04
C MET A 1 1.20 -20.34 -5.85
N VAL A 2 2.10 -20.11 -6.79
CA VAL A 2 3.10 -19.03 -6.71
C VAL A 2 2.47 -17.78 -7.36
N PRO A 3 2.48 -16.61 -6.70
CA PRO A 3 1.94 -15.38 -7.28
C PRO A 3 2.65 -14.97 -8.57
N ARG A 4 1.89 -14.51 -9.57
CA ARG A 4 2.39 -14.09 -10.88
C ARG A 4 3.52 -13.05 -10.78
N LEU A 5 3.35 -12.04 -9.93
CA LEU A 5 4.35 -10.99 -9.72
C LEU A 5 5.63 -11.51 -9.05
N LEU A 6 5.54 -12.53 -8.19
CA LEU A 6 6.74 -13.16 -7.61
C LEU A 6 7.53 -13.92 -8.66
N GLU A 7 6.86 -14.60 -9.60
CA GLU A 7 7.54 -15.25 -10.72
C GLU A 7 8.18 -14.21 -11.65
N LYS A 8 7.47 -13.15 -11.98
CA LYS A 8 8.00 -12.02 -12.77
C LYS A 8 9.24 -11.42 -12.11
N TYR A 9 9.19 -11.20 -10.78
CA TYR A 9 10.34 -10.70 -10.04
C TYR A 9 11.57 -11.59 -10.21
N ARG A 10 11.40 -12.92 -10.05
CA ARG A 10 12.51 -13.87 -10.12
C ARG A 10 13.07 -14.04 -11.53
N LYS A 11 12.20 -14.10 -12.56
CA LYS A 11 12.59 -14.41 -13.94
C LYS A 11 13.05 -13.20 -14.73
N GLU A 12 12.43 -12.04 -14.50
CA GLU A 12 12.60 -10.85 -15.34
C GLU A 12 13.24 -9.67 -14.60
N ILE A 13 12.71 -9.32 -13.40
CA ILE A 13 13.11 -8.09 -12.71
C ILE A 13 14.54 -8.21 -12.16
N ILE A 14 14.89 -9.34 -11.54
CA ILE A 14 16.24 -9.55 -11.00
C ILE A 14 17.32 -9.37 -12.07
N PRO A 15 17.28 -10.05 -13.24
CA PRO A 15 18.28 -9.85 -14.29
C PRO A 15 18.36 -8.40 -14.80
N GLN A 16 17.22 -7.76 -15.02
CA GLN A 16 17.16 -6.38 -15.50
C GLN A 16 17.79 -5.39 -14.50
N MET A 17 17.48 -5.55 -13.22
CA MET A 17 18.06 -4.73 -12.15
C MET A 17 19.58 -4.97 -12.01
N MET A 18 20.04 -6.23 -12.16
CA MET A 18 21.48 -6.55 -12.16
C MET A 18 22.20 -5.82 -13.29
N GLN A 19 21.64 -5.87 -14.49
CA GLN A 19 22.21 -5.22 -15.67
C GLN A 19 22.22 -3.69 -15.53
N LYS A 20 21.08 -3.08 -15.11
CA LYS A 20 20.94 -1.63 -15.01
C LYS A 20 21.82 -1.00 -13.94
N PHE A 21 21.96 -1.64 -12.79
CA PHE A 21 22.71 -1.08 -11.64
C PHE A 21 24.06 -1.74 -11.40
N GLY A 22 24.52 -2.64 -12.28
CA GLY A 22 25.83 -3.27 -12.18
C GLY A 22 26.02 -4.15 -10.93
N VAL A 23 24.93 -4.66 -10.34
CA VAL A 23 24.97 -5.46 -9.11
C VAL A 23 25.25 -6.90 -9.47
N LYS A 24 26.39 -7.46 -8.99
CA LYS A 24 26.78 -8.85 -9.25
C LYS A 24 26.03 -9.88 -8.42
N ASN A 25 25.61 -9.52 -7.19
CA ASN A 25 24.94 -10.44 -6.28
C ASN A 25 23.42 -10.31 -6.38
N PRO A 26 22.69 -11.34 -6.83
CA PRO A 26 21.22 -11.29 -6.92
C PRO A 26 20.52 -11.04 -5.57
N MET A 27 21.16 -11.45 -4.46
CA MET A 27 20.61 -11.24 -3.12
C MET A 27 20.71 -9.79 -2.62
N ALA A 28 21.56 -8.97 -3.25
CA ALA A 28 21.70 -7.55 -2.93
C ALA A 28 20.72 -6.65 -3.68
N ILE A 29 19.90 -7.22 -4.59
CA ILE A 29 18.92 -6.48 -5.37
C ILE A 29 17.75 -6.05 -4.49
N PRO A 30 17.21 -4.84 -4.72
CA PRO A 30 16.00 -4.38 -4.05
C PRO A 30 14.84 -5.37 -4.20
N ARG A 31 14.12 -5.59 -3.11
CA ARG A 31 12.95 -6.46 -3.10
C ARG A 31 11.84 -5.89 -2.22
N LEU A 32 10.60 -6.17 -2.54
CA LEU A 32 9.49 -5.90 -1.64
C LEU A 32 9.60 -6.77 -0.39
N GLU A 33 9.53 -6.16 0.77
CA GLU A 33 9.52 -6.85 2.06
C GLU A 33 8.10 -7.02 2.60
N LYS A 34 7.31 -5.95 2.53
CA LYS A 34 5.92 -5.91 2.98
C LYS A 34 5.17 -4.75 2.32
N ILE A 35 3.85 -4.86 2.27
CA ILE A 35 2.94 -3.74 2.00
C ILE A 35 2.16 -3.46 3.26
N VAL A 36 2.07 -2.19 3.62
CA VAL A 36 1.33 -1.74 4.79
C VAL A 36 0.16 -0.90 4.29
N VAL A 37 -1.07 -1.30 4.63
CA VAL A 37 -2.27 -0.51 4.36
C VAL A 37 -2.76 0.06 5.69
N ASN A 38 -2.94 1.37 5.73
CA ASN A 38 -3.39 2.11 6.90
C ASN A 38 -4.64 2.94 6.56
N MET A 39 -5.64 2.86 7.40
CA MET A 39 -6.81 3.73 7.37
C MET A 39 -6.85 4.58 8.64
N GLY A 40 -6.80 5.91 8.49
CA GLY A 40 -7.00 6.84 9.58
C GLY A 40 -8.48 7.18 9.71
N VAL A 41 -9.11 6.84 10.83
CA VAL A 41 -10.54 7.06 11.08
C VAL A 41 -10.70 7.96 12.29
N GLY A 42 -10.74 9.28 12.06
CA GLY A 42 -10.87 10.27 13.13
C GLY A 42 -12.21 10.21 13.86
N GLU A 43 -13.28 9.84 13.16
CA GLU A 43 -14.63 9.72 13.72
C GLU A 43 -14.80 8.53 14.68
N ALA A 44 -13.86 7.59 14.69
CA ALA A 44 -13.82 6.51 15.67
C ALA A 44 -13.79 7.01 17.13
N LEU A 45 -13.47 8.29 17.33
CA LEU A 45 -13.52 8.95 18.65
C LEU A 45 -14.97 9.16 19.13
N ALA A 46 -15.89 9.39 18.22
CA ALA A 46 -17.30 9.59 18.51
C ALA A 46 -18.09 8.25 18.48
N ASP A 47 -17.82 7.43 17.46
CA ASP A 47 -18.45 6.13 17.27
C ASP A 47 -17.46 5.06 16.83
N ILE A 48 -17.21 4.11 17.70
CA ILE A 48 -16.30 2.99 17.44
C ILE A 48 -16.83 2.05 16.33
N LYS A 49 -18.15 2.00 16.11
CA LYS A 49 -18.74 1.16 15.06
C LYS A 49 -18.32 1.59 13.65
N VAL A 50 -18.01 2.88 13.46
CA VAL A 50 -17.46 3.37 12.18
C VAL A 50 -16.11 2.71 11.92
N LEU A 51 -15.23 2.62 12.92
CA LEU A 51 -13.94 1.96 12.79
C LEU A 51 -14.09 0.45 12.56
N GLU A 52 -15.02 -0.22 13.23
CA GLU A 52 -15.29 -1.64 13.04
C GLU A 52 -15.69 -1.94 11.58
N LYS A 53 -16.60 -1.15 11.01
CA LYS A 53 -16.95 -1.24 9.58
C LYS A 53 -15.76 -1.03 8.66
N CYS A 54 -14.95 0.00 8.89
CA CYS A 54 -13.72 0.23 8.10
C CYS A 54 -12.73 -0.95 8.24
N MET A 55 -12.68 -1.60 9.40
CA MET A 55 -11.85 -2.80 9.59
C MET A 55 -12.40 -3.98 8.78
N ASP A 56 -13.71 -4.18 8.71
CA ASP A 56 -14.33 -5.24 7.92
C ASP A 56 -14.12 -5.01 6.42
N GLU A 57 -14.28 -3.77 5.96
CA GLU A 57 -13.97 -3.38 4.58
C GLU A 57 -12.50 -3.64 4.26
N LEU A 58 -11.58 -3.21 5.11
CA LEU A 58 -10.15 -3.43 4.93
C LEU A 58 -9.78 -4.93 4.95
N ALA A 59 -10.47 -5.74 5.77
CA ALA A 59 -10.31 -7.19 5.77
C ALA A 59 -10.77 -7.81 4.44
N THR A 60 -11.87 -7.33 3.88
CA THR A 60 -12.39 -7.77 2.58
C THR A 60 -11.41 -7.43 1.45
N ILE A 61 -10.88 -6.19 1.41
CA ILE A 61 -9.90 -5.74 0.41
C ILE A 61 -8.61 -6.56 0.47
N THR A 62 -8.07 -6.76 1.68
CA THR A 62 -6.74 -7.33 1.86
C THR A 62 -6.72 -8.85 2.04
N GLY A 63 -7.87 -9.45 2.38
CA GLY A 63 -7.97 -10.85 2.75
C GLY A 63 -7.33 -11.20 4.10
N GLN A 64 -6.94 -10.19 4.89
CA GLN A 64 -6.30 -10.35 6.20
C GLN A 64 -6.96 -9.45 7.23
N ARG A 65 -7.24 -9.96 8.44
CA ARG A 65 -7.86 -9.19 9.51
C ARG A 65 -6.98 -8.01 9.95
N PRO A 66 -7.50 -6.77 9.94
CA PRO A 66 -6.79 -5.58 10.37
C PRO A 66 -6.54 -5.56 11.88
N ILE A 67 -5.53 -4.80 12.28
CA ILE A 67 -5.26 -4.48 13.69
C ILE A 67 -5.74 -3.05 13.95
N MET A 68 -6.59 -2.88 14.96
CA MET A 68 -6.99 -1.57 15.45
C MET A 68 -5.77 -0.81 15.99
N ARG A 69 -5.62 0.44 15.57
CA ARG A 69 -4.54 1.32 16.03
C ARG A 69 -5.09 2.33 17.04
N ARG A 70 -4.38 2.42 18.16
CA ARG A 70 -4.73 3.33 19.26
C ARG A 70 -3.72 4.47 19.37
N ALA A 71 -4.18 5.63 19.82
CA ALA A 71 -3.34 6.80 20.03
C ALA A 71 -2.27 6.52 21.09
N LYS A 72 -1.02 6.84 20.77
CA LYS A 72 0.13 6.69 21.68
C LYS A 72 0.23 7.85 22.68
N LYS A 73 -0.17 9.05 22.28
CA LYS A 73 -0.13 10.28 23.08
C LYS A 73 -1.48 10.97 23.04
N ALA A 74 -1.81 11.71 24.09
CA ALA A 74 -2.97 12.59 24.11
C ALA A 74 -2.65 13.87 23.32
N ILE A 75 -3.63 14.35 22.50
CA ILE A 75 -3.52 15.60 21.74
C ILE A 75 -4.80 16.40 21.99
N ALA A 76 -4.70 17.50 22.74
CA ALA A 76 -5.87 18.28 23.17
C ALA A 76 -6.63 18.90 22.00
N ASN A 77 -5.93 19.43 20.98
CA ASN A 77 -6.54 20.07 19.79
C ASN A 77 -7.49 19.10 19.04
N PHE A 78 -7.16 17.82 19.00
CA PHE A 78 -8.01 16.79 18.35
C PHE A 78 -8.90 16.05 19.32
N LYS A 79 -8.95 16.44 20.60
CA LYS A 79 -9.71 15.76 21.68
C LYS A 79 -9.34 14.26 21.81
N ILE A 80 -8.10 13.90 21.46
CA ILE A 80 -7.60 12.53 21.51
C ILE A 80 -6.97 12.28 22.88
N LYS A 81 -7.42 11.22 23.57
CA LYS A 81 -6.77 10.67 24.77
C LYS A 81 -5.88 9.50 24.39
N GLN A 82 -4.85 9.24 25.19
CA GLN A 82 -4.03 8.04 25.04
C GLN A 82 -4.91 6.79 25.10
N GLY A 83 -4.68 5.84 24.19
CA GLY A 83 -5.48 4.62 24.10
C GLY A 83 -6.73 4.70 23.24
N ASN A 84 -7.19 5.88 22.82
CA ASN A 84 -8.33 6.03 21.93
C ASN A 84 -8.11 5.31 20.61
N PRO A 85 -9.11 4.59 20.06
CA PRO A 85 -9.04 4.01 18.72
C PRO A 85 -9.06 5.12 17.67
N ILE A 86 -8.09 5.11 16.75
CA ILE A 86 -7.91 6.17 15.74
C ILE A 86 -7.76 5.65 14.31
N GLY A 87 -7.70 4.35 14.11
CA GLY A 87 -7.54 3.78 12.78
C GLY A 87 -7.31 2.29 12.77
N ALA A 88 -7.13 1.75 11.58
CA ALA A 88 -6.86 0.35 11.31
C ALA A 88 -5.62 0.19 10.43
N LYS A 89 -4.92 -0.92 10.60
CA LYS A 89 -3.69 -1.23 9.84
C LYS A 89 -3.62 -2.70 9.49
N VAL A 90 -3.20 -2.99 8.26
CA VAL A 90 -2.83 -4.34 7.80
C VAL A 90 -1.39 -4.34 7.33
N THR A 91 -0.69 -5.43 7.54
CA THR A 91 0.65 -5.66 7.01
C THR A 91 0.66 -6.95 6.21
N LEU A 92 0.78 -6.82 4.91
CA LEU A 92 0.81 -7.93 3.96
C LEU A 92 2.25 -8.34 3.67
N ARG A 93 2.50 -9.65 3.61
CA ARG A 93 3.82 -10.23 3.35
C ARG A 93 3.70 -11.42 2.40
N LYS A 94 4.83 -11.83 1.81
CA LYS A 94 4.94 -13.05 0.97
C LYS A 94 3.89 -13.05 -0.15
N ALA A 95 3.15 -14.15 -0.31
CA ALA A 95 2.16 -14.32 -1.36
C ALA A 95 1.06 -13.23 -1.33
N MET A 96 0.47 -12.98 -0.17
CA MET A 96 -0.59 -12.00 0.01
C MET A 96 -0.19 -10.58 -0.45
N MET A 97 1.08 -10.21 -0.23
CA MET A 97 1.63 -8.93 -0.67
C MET A 97 1.64 -8.81 -2.20
N TYR A 98 2.11 -9.84 -2.91
CA TYR A 98 2.17 -9.82 -4.37
C TYR A 98 0.77 -9.88 -5.00
N GLU A 99 -0.14 -10.67 -4.44
CA GLU A 99 -1.52 -10.75 -4.89
C GLU A 99 -2.26 -9.41 -4.73
N PHE A 100 -2.08 -8.76 -3.58
CA PHE A 100 -2.63 -7.42 -3.34
C PHE A 100 -2.05 -6.39 -4.31
N MET A 101 -0.73 -6.40 -4.54
CA MET A 101 -0.07 -5.50 -5.48
C MET A 101 -0.58 -5.70 -6.91
N ASP A 102 -0.77 -6.94 -7.33
CA ASP A 102 -1.30 -7.28 -8.66
C ASP A 102 -2.71 -6.74 -8.86
N ARG A 103 -3.61 -6.92 -7.89
CA ARG A 103 -4.97 -6.37 -7.92
C ARG A 103 -4.98 -4.85 -7.90
N LEU A 104 -4.14 -4.24 -7.08
CA LEU A 104 -4.03 -2.78 -6.99
C LEU A 104 -3.67 -2.17 -8.34
N MET A 105 -2.64 -2.71 -9.03
CA MET A 105 -2.15 -2.15 -10.28
C MET A 105 -3.07 -2.43 -11.47
N ASN A 106 -3.59 -3.65 -11.58
CA ASN A 106 -4.32 -4.08 -12.77
C ASN A 106 -5.84 -3.91 -12.67
N ILE A 107 -6.39 -3.78 -11.47
CA ILE A 107 -7.84 -3.70 -11.26
C ILE A 107 -8.22 -2.38 -10.59
N ALA A 108 -7.58 -2.01 -9.47
CA ALA A 108 -7.97 -0.84 -8.69
C ALA A 108 -7.59 0.48 -9.38
N PHE A 109 -6.36 0.64 -9.84
CA PHE A 109 -5.92 1.89 -10.50
C PHE A 109 -6.75 2.26 -11.73
N PRO A 110 -7.08 1.36 -12.67
CA PRO A 110 -7.92 1.70 -13.82
C PRO A 110 -9.34 2.15 -13.45
N ARG A 111 -9.80 1.87 -12.24
CA ARG A 111 -11.12 2.29 -11.74
C ARG A 111 -11.11 3.67 -11.07
N ILE A 112 -9.93 4.24 -10.83
CA ILE A 112 -9.82 5.61 -10.32
C ILE A 112 -10.28 6.57 -11.42
N ARG A 113 -11.22 7.44 -11.08
CA ARG A 113 -11.69 8.48 -11.99
C ARG A 113 -10.54 9.43 -12.33
N ASP A 114 -10.39 9.79 -13.61
CA ASP A 114 -9.37 10.70 -14.13
C ASP A 114 -7.93 10.30 -13.72
N PHE A 115 -7.65 8.99 -13.68
CA PHE A 115 -6.33 8.48 -13.31
C PHE A 115 -5.27 8.90 -14.33
N ARG A 116 -4.26 9.67 -13.86
CA ARG A 116 -3.13 10.14 -14.65
C ARG A 116 -1.79 9.55 -14.21
N GLY A 117 -1.83 8.46 -13.46
CA GLY A 117 -0.64 7.86 -12.85
C GLY A 117 -0.45 8.28 -11.38
N VAL A 118 0.41 7.54 -10.69
CA VAL A 118 0.77 7.80 -9.29
C VAL A 118 1.96 8.77 -9.21
N PRO A 119 2.05 9.63 -8.17
CA PRO A 119 3.18 10.54 -8.00
C PRO A 119 4.49 9.76 -7.85
N ASP A 120 5.56 10.27 -8.38
CA ASP A 120 6.88 9.63 -8.37
C ASP A 120 7.84 10.17 -7.30
N ASP A 121 7.42 11.20 -6.56
CA ASP A 121 8.15 11.90 -5.51
C ASP A 121 7.89 11.37 -4.10
N SER A 122 6.91 10.49 -3.93
CA SER A 122 6.45 9.99 -2.62
C SER A 122 7.34 8.87 -2.04
N PHE A 123 8.66 8.98 -2.24
CA PHE A 123 9.67 8.10 -1.66
C PHE A 123 10.28 8.71 -0.40
N ASP A 124 10.39 7.91 0.66
CA ASP A 124 11.14 8.30 1.86
C ASP A 124 12.66 8.16 1.68
N GLU A 125 13.43 8.53 2.72
CA GLU A 125 14.90 8.43 2.71
C GLU A 125 15.40 6.98 2.64
N ALA A 126 14.62 6.02 3.13
CA ALA A 126 14.93 4.60 3.09
C ALA A 126 14.52 3.93 1.75
N GLY A 127 13.94 4.68 0.82
CA GLY A 127 13.48 4.18 -0.48
C GLY A 127 12.12 3.47 -0.42
N ASN A 128 11.34 3.61 0.66
CA ASN A 128 9.97 3.12 0.68
C ASN A 128 9.06 4.09 -0.05
N TYR A 129 8.01 3.58 -0.65
CA TYR A 129 7.04 4.37 -1.42
C TYR A 129 5.68 4.36 -0.73
N THR A 130 5.06 5.52 -0.58
CA THR A 130 3.71 5.64 0.01
C THR A 130 2.76 6.29 -0.97
N LEU A 131 1.62 5.64 -1.19
CA LEU A 131 0.52 6.09 -2.03
C LEU A 131 -0.71 6.36 -1.16
N GLY A 132 -1.28 7.56 -1.26
CA GLY A 132 -2.59 7.90 -0.71
C GLY A 132 -3.70 7.61 -1.71
N LEU A 133 -4.75 6.90 -1.27
CA LEU A 133 -5.99 6.70 -1.99
C LEU A 133 -7.11 7.44 -1.26
N THR A 134 -7.93 8.16 -2.00
CA THR A 134 -9.02 8.96 -1.43
C THR A 134 -10.27 8.14 -1.14
N GLU A 135 -10.47 7.04 -1.87
CA GLU A 135 -11.69 6.25 -1.84
C GLU A 135 -11.40 4.74 -1.82
N GLN A 136 -12.13 4.00 -1.00
CA GLN A 136 -12.05 2.53 -0.95
C GLN A 136 -12.86 1.84 -2.05
N ASN A 137 -13.79 2.53 -2.70
CA ASN A 137 -14.71 1.99 -3.72
C ASN A 137 -14.03 1.56 -5.02
N ILE A 138 -12.75 1.91 -5.21
CA ILE A 138 -11.96 1.46 -6.36
C ILE A 138 -11.68 -0.05 -6.32
N PHE A 139 -11.77 -0.66 -5.13
CA PHE A 139 -11.61 -2.11 -4.98
C PHE A 139 -12.91 -2.83 -5.28
N PRO A 140 -12.93 -3.79 -6.24
CA PRO A 140 -14.15 -4.50 -6.64
C PRO A 140 -14.74 -5.40 -5.55
N GLU A 141 -13.95 -5.71 -4.53
CA GLU A 141 -14.37 -6.53 -3.39
C GLU A 141 -15.34 -5.78 -2.47
N ILE A 142 -15.39 -4.46 -2.58
CA ILE A 142 -16.29 -3.61 -1.81
C ILE A 142 -17.59 -3.40 -2.57
N ASP A 143 -18.69 -3.77 -1.94
CA ASP A 143 -20.03 -3.55 -2.44
C ASP A 143 -20.44 -2.09 -2.19
N TYR A 144 -20.69 -1.32 -3.26
CA TYR A 144 -20.99 0.10 -3.18
C TYR A 144 -22.21 0.39 -2.29
N ASP A 145 -23.21 -0.46 -2.32
CA ASP A 145 -24.47 -0.29 -1.55
C ASP A 145 -24.26 -0.47 -0.05
N LYS A 146 -23.17 -1.11 0.36
CA LYS A 146 -22.82 -1.35 1.76
C LYS A 146 -21.89 -0.30 2.35
N ILE A 147 -21.33 0.58 1.51
CA ILE A 147 -20.44 1.65 1.94
C ILE A 147 -21.27 2.67 2.72
N SER A 148 -20.99 2.81 4.01
CA SER A 148 -21.63 3.85 4.84
C SER A 148 -20.96 5.20 4.67
N ARG A 149 -19.69 5.23 4.22
CA ARG A 149 -18.87 6.42 4.07
C ARG A 149 -17.68 6.18 3.17
N THR A 150 -17.30 7.19 2.38
CA THR A 150 -16.02 7.21 1.66
C THR A 150 -14.87 7.40 2.65
N GLN A 151 -13.93 6.46 2.65
CA GLN A 151 -12.77 6.44 3.52
C GLN A 151 -11.49 6.29 2.71
N GLY A 152 -10.55 7.21 2.91
CA GLY A 152 -9.22 7.12 2.32
C GLY A 152 -8.31 6.14 3.05
N MET A 153 -7.26 5.73 2.35
CA MET A 153 -6.22 4.86 2.90
C MET A 153 -4.84 5.18 2.36
N ASP A 154 -3.82 4.91 3.15
CA ASP A 154 -2.43 5.00 2.75
C ASP A 154 -1.86 3.60 2.52
N ILE A 155 -1.21 3.39 1.38
CA ILE A 155 -0.57 2.14 1.00
C ILE A 155 0.92 2.38 0.92
N THR A 156 1.69 1.79 1.84
CA THR A 156 3.15 1.91 1.89
C THR A 156 3.81 0.63 1.41
N PHE A 157 4.61 0.73 0.37
CA PHE A 157 5.48 -0.33 -0.15
C PHE A 157 6.83 -0.24 0.53
N VAL A 158 7.14 -1.21 1.38
CA VAL A 158 8.42 -1.27 2.09
C VAL A 158 9.39 -2.10 1.27
N ILE A 159 10.48 -1.45 0.84
CA ILE A 159 11.49 -2.04 -0.03
C ILE A 159 12.76 -2.28 0.80
N LYS A 160 13.29 -3.47 0.69
CA LYS A 160 14.54 -3.86 1.33
C LYS A 160 15.68 -3.89 0.31
N ASN A 161 16.92 -3.61 0.78
CA ASN A 161 18.15 -3.59 0.00
C ASN A 161 18.23 -2.48 -1.06
N ALA A 162 17.34 -1.50 -1.08
CA ALA A 162 17.50 -0.33 -1.92
C ALA A 162 18.62 0.57 -1.35
N LYS A 163 19.55 0.98 -2.21
CA LYS A 163 20.63 1.92 -1.87
C LYS A 163 20.31 3.36 -2.27
N SER A 164 19.35 3.53 -3.15
CA SER A 164 18.88 4.84 -3.61
C SER A 164 17.39 4.81 -3.95
N LYS A 165 16.75 5.98 -3.97
CA LYS A 165 15.35 6.14 -4.39
C LYS A 165 15.13 5.68 -5.83
N GLU A 166 16.11 5.90 -6.70
CA GLU A 166 16.08 5.46 -8.10
C GLU A 166 15.96 3.94 -8.24
N GLN A 167 16.67 3.17 -7.41
CA GLN A 167 16.55 1.72 -7.40
C GLN A 167 15.15 1.27 -6.99
N SER A 168 14.55 1.95 -6.02
CA SER A 168 13.19 1.67 -5.59
C SER A 168 12.15 2.04 -6.65
N LYS A 169 12.30 3.23 -7.28
CA LYS A 169 11.44 3.69 -8.38
C LYS A 169 11.47 2.70 -9.54
N GLU A 170 12.67 2.29 -9.95
CA GLU A 170 12.83 1.33 -11.04
C GLU A 170 12.25 -0.04 -10.69
N LEU A 171 12.45 -0.53 -9.48
CA LEU A 171 11.84 -1.78 -9.03
C LEU A 171 10.30 -1.74 -9.16
N LEU A 172 9.66 -0.69 -8.67
CA LEU A 172 8.21 -0.53 -8.76
C LEU A 172 7.75 -0.37 -10.21
N ARG A 173 8.50 0.35 -11.05
CA ARG A 173 8.24 0.49 -12.49
C ARG A 173 8.25 -0.86 -13.20
N LEU A 174 9.24 -1.71 -12.91
CA LEU A 174 9.35 -3.05 -13.49
C LEU A 174 8.23 -3.99 -13.03
N PHE A 175 7.70 -3.80 -11.84
CA PHE A 175 6.47 -4.47 -11.41
C PHE A 175 5.24 -4.03 -12.21
N GLY A 176 5.25 -2.83 -12.77
CA GLY A 176 4.15 -2.25 -13.53
C GLY A 176 3.45 -1.08 -12.84
N MET A 177 4.09 -0.44 -11.86
CA MET A 177 3.54 0.76 -11.22
C MET A 177 3.43 1.89 -12.23
N PRO A 178 2.22 2.45 -12.45
CA PRO A 178 1.99 3.49 -13.46
C PRO A 178 2.34 4.87 -12.88
N PHE A 179 3.62 5.20 -12.81
CA PHE A 179 4.05 6.55 -12.44
C PHE A 179 3.61 7.58 -13.46
N LYS A 180 3.35 8.82 -13.00
CA LYS A 180 3.13 9.94 -13.90
C LYS A 180 4.34 10.11 -14.80
N LEU A 181 4.08 10.35 -16.08
CA LEU A 181 5.14 10.80 -16.99
C LEU A 181 5.46 12.26 -16.62
N GLU A 182 6.73 12.57 -16.44
CA GLU A 182 7.19 13.95 -16.35
C GLU A 182 6.92 14.59 -17.73
N GLU A 183 6.07 15.63 -17.75
CA GLU A 183 5.85 16.48 -18.93
C GLU A 183 7.03 17.44 -19.10
#